data_18ff301f3a3ec644890621e0c9c5cf62
#
_entry.id   18ff301f3a3ec644890621e0c9c5cf62
#
_cell.length_a   1.000
_cell.length_b   1.000
_cell.length_c   1.000
_cell.angle_alpha   90.00
_cell.angle_beta   90.00
_cell.angle_gamma   90.00
#
_symmetry.space_group_name_H-M   'P 1'
#
loop_
_entity.id
_entity.type
_entity.pdbx_description
1 polymer ?
#
loop_
_entity_poly.entity_id
_entity_poly.type
_entity_poly.pdbx_seq_one_letter_code
_entity_poly.pdbx_strand_id
1 'polypeptide(L)'
;MTGNETRDREPAWVNLLNFMIHQEMEGRVSIQLDFLPNFGLIFSVRVLEELKTTIEVLKGQESQRLRTFCTSNCMEPRRDLDSFGRFLMIGTLDELVVDYAARMDIKTKAGMEPGGAIKAVANDLYSLRWGPIDTPIFNLLGLFMQIIPDFRCKYISLADFLINAKVPVDGRDLSGSTALSHCYSTKPGFDLEYAELLYKAGGEVNNRNRYGTTTAHEIAQVYNRSDPSSVQKATKALEWFLSHGGNADIADGDGISPRSICAAIKYMVPQLLAVIEKEDTRRALRGNTCCSLCGRAPSADEKLLMCGRCKKGRYCNPKLRACQKLDWPKHKKECKAL
;
A
#
# COMPACT_ATOMS: atom_id res chain seq x y z
N MET A 1 9.39 -43.41 39.48
CA MET A 1 9.17 -41.96 39.56
C MET A 1 10.09 -41.29 38.57
N THR A 2 9.63 -41.04 37.39
CA THR A 2 10.36 -40.34 36.33
C THR A 2 9.42 -39.29 35.78
N GLY A 3 9.65 -38.05 36.21
CA GLY A 3 8.91 -36.89 35.73
C GLY A 3 9.32 -36.56 34.30
N ASN A 4 8.36 -36.62 33.41
CA ASN A 4 8.47 -36.10 32.05
C ASN A 4 8.14 -34.60 32.07
N GLU A 5 9.16 -33.76 32.10
CA GLU A 5 9.01 -32.33 31.79
C GLU A 5 8.79 -32.16 30.28
N THR A 6 7.55 -31.97 29.90
CA THR A 6 7.21 -31.46 28.56
C THR A 6 7.67 -30.02 28.50
N ARG A 7 8.88 -29.77 27.94
CA ARG A 7 9.27 -28.45 27.49
C ARG A 7 8.29 -28.02 26.38
N ASP A 8 7.46 -27.03 26.68
CA ASP A 8 6.70 -26.29 25.68
C ASP A 8 7.70 -25.73 24.67
N ARG A 9 7.80 -26.38 23.52
CA ARG A 9 8.54 -25.83 22.37
C ARG A 9 7.73 -24.67 21.85
N GLU A 10 8.31 -23.46 21.89
CA GLU A 10 7.73 -22.31 21.21
C GLU A 10 7.39 -22.68 19.75
N PRO A 11 6.23 -22.30 19.26
CA PRO A 11 5.82 -22.59 17.88
C PRO A 11 6.87 -22.09 16.88
N ALA A 12 7.14 -22.87 15.84
CA ALA A 12 8.17 -22.58 14.83
C ALA A 12 8.04 -21.17 14.21
N TRP A 13 6.84 -20.60 14.18
CA TRP A 13 6.60 -19.24 13.67
C TRP A 13 7.15 -18.12 14.57
N VAL A 14 7.28 -18.33 15.89
CA VAL A 14 7.90 -17.35 16.80
C VAL A 14 9.38 -17.18 16.47
N ASN A 15 10.06 -18.29 16.20
CA ASN A 15 11.46 -18.28 15.78
C ASN A 15 11.63 -17.67 14.38
N LEU A 16 10.66 -17.87 13.47
CA LEU A 16 10.65 -17.27 12.14
C LEU A 16 10.44 -15.77 12.22
N LEU A 17 9.54 -15.31 13.08
CA LEU A 17 9.28 -13.88 13.30
C LEU A 17 10.53 -13.16 13.85
N ASN A 18 11.19 -13.76 14.84
CA ASN A 18 12.44 -13.24 15.43
C ASN A 18 13.59 -13.25 14.40
N PHE A 19 13.67 -14.28 13.56
CA PHE A 19 14.66 -14.36 12.48
C PHE A 19 14.43 -13.27 11.40
N MET A 20 13.18 -13.04 11.01
CA MET A 20 12.84 -11.99 10.04
C MET A 20 13.13 -10.58 10.57
N ILE A 21 12.86 -10.32 11.84
CA ILE A 21 13.17 -9.05 12.52
C ILE A 21 14.70 -8.81 12.58
N HIS A 22 15.47 -9.86 12.86
CA HIS A 22 16.93 -9.76 12.95
C HIS A 22 17.60 -9.50 11.58
N GLN A 23 17.09 -10.14 10.51
CA GLN A 23 17.58 -9.92 9.14
C GLN A 23 17.31 -8.49 8.65
N GLU A 24 16.25 -7.83 9.12
CA GLU A 24 15.93 -6.44 8.78
C GLU A 24 16.89 -5.43 9.39
N MET A 25 17.45 -5.76 10.55
CA MET A 25 18.41 -4.90 11.25
C MET A 25 19.84 -4.98 10.67
N GLU A 26 20.25 -6.13 10.12
CA GLU A 26 21.61 -6.33 9.59
C GLU A 26 21.82 -5.86 8.14
N GLY A 27 20.74 -5.63 7.37
CA GLY A 27 20.82 -5.27 5.95
C GLY A 27 20.82 -3.78 5.62
N ARG A 28 20.79 -2.87 6.61
CA ARG A 28 20.82 -1.42 6.37
C ARG A 28 22.19 -0.85 6.59
N VAL A 29 22.91 -0.61 5.48
CA VAL A 29 24.08 0.27 5.47
C VAL A 29 23.63 1.66 5.90
N SER A 30 23.94 2.02 7.12
CA SER A 30 23.82 3.36 7.68
C SER A 30 24.84 4.25 6.96
N ILE A 31 24.38 5.05 5.99
CA ILE A 31 25.19 6.17 5.52
C ILE A 31 25.09 7.25 6.60
N GLN A 32 26.08 7.30 7.45
CA GLN A 32 26.32 8.42 8.33
C GLN A 32 26.65 9.64 7.47
N LEU A 33 25.71 10.57 7.37
CA LEU A 33 25.95 11.93 6.88
C LEU A 33 26.23 12.84 8.08
N ASP A 34 27.43 12.72 8.63
CA ASP A 34 28.01 13.77 9.45
C ASP A 34 28.75 14.75 8.54
N PHE A 35 28.54 16.01 8.78
CA PHE A 35 29.13 17.23 8.20
C PHE A 35 28.29 17.97 7.16
N LEU A 36 27.45 18.89 7.64
CA LEU A 36 27.36 20.26 7.12
C LEU A 36 26.98 21.24 8.24
N PRO A 37 27.68 22.40 8.36
CA PRO A 37 27.43 23.35 9.45
C PRO A 37 26.22 24.25 9.16
N ASN A 38 25.49 24.55 10.21
CA ASN A 38 24.60 25.67 10.45
C ASN A 38 24.33 26.66 9.30
N PHE A 39 23.12 26.60 8.75
CA PHE A 39 22.40 27.79 8.31
C PHE A 39 21.04 27.79 9.00
N GLY A 40 20.83 28.78 9.86
CA GLY A 40 19.65 28.93 10.69
C GLY A 40 18.41 29.26 9.87
N LEU A 41 17.50 28.33 9.87
CA LEU A 41 16.07 28.49 9.96
C LEU A 41 15.59 27.29 10.77
N ILE A 42 15.46 27.50 12.08
CA ILE A 42 14.88 26.49 12.99
C ILE A 42 13.38 26.40 12.65
N PHE A 43 13.03 25.69 11.58
CA PHE A 43 11.72 25.11 11.52
C PHE A 43 11.68 24.02 12.60
N SER A 44 10.89 24.23 13.63
CA SER A 44 10.64 23.24 14.66
C SER A 44 10.17 21.95 13.99
N VAL A 45 11.02 20.92 13.97
CA VAL A 45 10.64 19.60 13.47
C VAL A 45 9.63 19.03 14.46
N ARG A 46 8.42 18.75 13.99
CA ARG A 46 7.34 18.22 14.82
C ARG A 46 7.74 16.92 15.50
N VAL A 47 7.27 16.74 16.72
CA VAL A 47 7.49 15.50 17.48
C VAL A 47 6.66 14.36 16.90
N LEU A 48 7.07 13.12 17.18
CA LEU A 48 6.42 11.94 16.62
C LEU A 48 4.92 11.87 16.95
N GLU A 49 4.52 12.26 18.16
CA GLU A 49 3.11 12.22 18.57
C GLU A 49 2.23 13.19 17.76
N GLU A 50 2.75 14.35 17.39
CA GLU A 50 2.07 15.27 16.48
C GLU A 50 2.00 14.67 15.07
N LEU A 51 3.08 14.03 14.59
CA LEU A 51 3.09 13.39 13.28
C LEU A 51 2.06 12.25 13.17
N LYS A 52 1.81 11.50 14.26
CA LYS A 52 0.79 10.42 14.27
C LYS A 52 -0.63 10.94 14.05
N THR A 53 -0.92 12.17 14.40
CA THR A 53 -2.27 12.76 14.28
C THR A 53 -2.54 13.43 12.92
N THR A 54 -1.55 13.52 12.05
CA THR A 54 -1.65 14.18 10.74
C THR A 54 -1.77 13.17 9.60
N ILE A 55 -2.21 13.63 8.44
CA ILE A 55 -2.42 12.80 7.23
C ILE A 55 -1.68 13.31 6.00
N GLU A 56 -0.99 14.45 6.10
CA GLU A 56 -0.28 15.05 4.98
C GLU A 56 0.97 14.26 4.59
N VAL A 57 1.46 14.54 3.38
CA VAL A 57 2.76 14.05 2.91
C VAL A 57 3.87 14.83 3.62
N LEU A 58 4.71 14.09 4.31
CA LEU A 58 5.85 14.59 5.06
C LEU A 58 7.11 14.68 4.17
N LYS A 59 8.11 15.45 4.62
CA LYS A 59 9.39 15.65 3.93
C LYS A 59 10.54 15.63 4.93
N GLY A 60 11.75 15.35 4.40
CA GLY A 60 12.99 15.43 5.17
C GLY A 60 12.92 14.69 6.51
N GLN A 61 13.34 15.35 7.60
CA GLN A 61 13.44 14.73 8.92
C GLN A 61 12.10 14.21 9.49
N GLU A 62 10.99 14.88 9.22
CA GLU A 62 9.67 14.41 9.66
C GLU A 62 9.27 13.12 8.99
N SER A 63 9.48 13.03 7.67
CA SER A 63 9.28 11.81 6.88
C SER A 63 10.14 10.66 7.41
N GLN A 64 11.43 10.93 7.64
CA GLN A 64 12.37 9.93 8.18
C GLN A 64 11.97 9.46 9.58
N ARG A 65 11.57 10.38 10.46
CA ARG A 65 11.14 10.06 11.83
C ARG A 65 9.92 9.13 11.84
N LEU A 66 8.90 9.45 11.02
CA LEU A 66 7.72 8.59 10.91
C LEU A 66 8.07 7.23 10.28
N ARG A 67 8.93 7.21 9.26
CA ARG A 67 9.39 5.98 8.63
C ARG A 67 10.10 5.08 9.63
N THR A 68 11.05 5.63 10.39
CA THR A 68 11.76 4.90 11.45
C THR A 68 10.78 4.32 12.46
N PHE A 69 9.80 5.11 12.92
CA PHE A 69 8.79 4.60 13.84
C PHE A 69 8.01 3.42 13.24
N CYS A 70 7.44 3.59 12.03
CA CYS A 70 6.62 2.55 11.40
C CYS A 70 7.41 1.26 11.10
N THR A 71 8.71 1.36 10.82
CA THR A 71 9.55 0.19 10.54
C THR A 71 10.10 -0.48 11.80
N SER A 72 10.21 0.24 12.91
CA SER A 72 10.71 -0.31 14.19
C SER A 72 9.60 -0.83 15.10
N ASN A 73 8.34 -0.50 14.83
CA ASN A 73 7.20 -0.92 15.63
C ASN A 73 6.33 -1.89 14.84
N CYS A 74 6.89 -3.06 14.56
CA CYS A 74 6.16 -4.15 13.93
C CYS A 74 5.02 -4.63 14.83
N MET A 75 3.94 -5.07 14.21
CA MET A 75 2.82 -5.70 14.89
C MET A 75 3.27 -6.99 15.57
N GLU A 76 2.90 -7.15 16.83
CA GLU A 76 3.05 -8.39 17.58
C GLU A 76 1.67 -8.99 17.88
N PRO A 77 1.30 -10.16 17.30
CA PRO A 77 -0.05 -10.70 17.41
C PRO A 77 -0.54 -10.90 18.87
N ARG A 78 0.35 -11.28 19.79
CA ARG A 78 -0.02 -11.50 21.20
C ARG A 78 -0.38 -10.20 21.93
N ARG A 79 0.30 -9.12 21.60
CA ARG A 79 0.13 -7.81 22.24
C ARG A 79 -0.96 -6.98 21.57
N ASP A 80 -0.98 -7.00 20.23
CA ASP A 80 -1.66 -5.97 19.44
C ASP A 80 -3.01 -6.41 18.87
N LEU A 81 -3.29 -7.74 18.87
CA LEU A 81 -4.57 -8.25 18.40
C LEU A 81 -5.57 -8.40 19.54
N ASP A 82 -6.74 -7.82 19.36
CA ASP A 82 -7.92 -8.11 20.16
C ASP A 82 -8.52 -9.48 19.81
N SER A 83 -9.66 -9.82 20.38
CA SER A 83 -10.33 -11.11 20.11
C SER A 83 -10.69 -11.27 18.64
N PHE A 84 -11.16 -10.20 17.97
CA PHE A 84 -11.52 -10.24 16.56
C PHE A 84 -10.28 -10.33 15.64
N GLY A 85 -9.22 -9.60 15.92
CA GLY A 85 -7.96 -9.70 15.19
C GLY A 85 -7.31 -11.09 15.30
N ARG A 86 -7.35 -11.73 16.50
CA ARG A 86 -6.87 -13.11 16.70
C ARG A 86 -7.72 -14.10 15.93
N PHE A 87 -9.02 -13.92 15.91
CA PHE A 87 -9.95 -14.68 15.13
C PHE A 87 -9.62 -14.61 13.62
N LEU A 88 -9.40 -13.41 13.07
CA LEU A 88 -8.97 -13.25 11.67
C LEU A 88 -7.64 -13.98 11.40
N MET A 89 -6.70 -14.01 12.36
CA MET A 89 -5.43 -14.72 12.23
C MET A 89 -5.59 -16.23 12.09
N ILE A 90 -6.61 -16.82 12.71
CA ILE A 90 -6.93 -18.25 12.56
C ILE A 90 -7.47 -18.57 11.16
N GLY A 91 -8.09 -17.58 10.51
CA GLY A 91 -8.54 -17.67 9.13
C GLY A 91 -9.83 -18.47 8.94
N THR A 92 -10.74 -18.49 9.91
CA THR A 92 -11.99 -19.25 9.86
C THR A 92 -13.10 -18.41 9.23
N LEU A 93 -13.50 -18.76 7.99
CA LEU A 93 -14.53 -18.02 7.25
C LEU A 93 -15.91 -18.11 7.92
N ASP A 94 -16.29 -19.31 8.39
CA ASP A 94 -17.61 -19.53 9.01
C ASP A 94 -17.85 -18.63 10.22
N GLU A 95 -16.82 -18.43 11.04
CA GLU A 95 -16.89 -17.53 12.19
C GLU A 95 -16.98 -16.06 11.77
N LEU A 96 -16.31 -15.64 10.68
CA LEU A 96 -16.46 -14.29 10.13
C LEU A 96 -17.90 -14.05 9.64
N VAL A 97 -18.50 -15.04 9.00
CA VAL A 97 -19.91 -15.00 8.57
C VAL A 97 -20.84 -14.84 9.77
N VAL A 98 -20.61 -15.59 10.86
CA VAL A 98 -21.37 -15.50 12.11
C VAL A 98 -21.22 -14.13 12.76
N ASP A 99 -20.00 -13.60 12.89
CA ASP A 99 -19.76 -12.25 13.44
C ASP A 99 -20.44 -11.17 12.58
N TYR A 100 -20.29 -11.26 11.25
CA TYR A 100 -20.96 -10.34 10.34
C TYR A 100 -22.49 -10.37 10.49
N ALA A 101 -23.10 -11.56 10.57
CA ALA A 101 -24.53 -11.73 10.77
C ALA A 101 -24.99 -11.14 12.11
N ALA A 102 -24.22 -11.32 13.18
CA ALA A 102 -24.51 -10.73 14.48
C ALA A 102 -24.48 -9.17 14.44
N ARG A 103 -23.48 -8.60 13.76
CA ARG A 103 -23.41 -7.13 13.54
C ARG A 103 -24.61 -6.62 12.73
N MET A 104 -24.99 -7.34 11.68
CA MET A 104 -26.17 -7.02 10.87
C MET A 104 -27.46 -7.05 11.70
N ASP A 105 -27.65 -8.09 12.52
CA ASP A 105 -28.81 -8.22 13.40
C ASP A 105 -28.93 -7.04 14.39
N ILE A 106 -27.81 -6.62 15.01
CA ILE A 106 -27.77 -5.45 15.89
C ILE A 106 -28.25 -4.18 15.16
N LYS A 107 -27.75 -3.93 13.93
CA LYS A 107 -28.12 -2.73 13.15
C LYS A 107 -29.59 -2.77 12.72
N THR A 108 -30.09 -3.94 12.34
CA THR A 108 -31.47 -4.15 11.91
C THR A 108 -32.43 -3.99 13.11
N LYS A 109 -32.10 -4.54 14.26
CA LYS A 109 -32.87 -4.35 15.51
C LYS A 109 -32.88 -2.89 15.99
N ALA A 110 -31.85 -2.13 15.64
CA ALA A 110 -31.82 -0.68 15.86
C ALA A 110 -32.67 0.13 14.85
N GLY A 111 -33.42 -0.55 13.96
CA GLY A 111 -34.33 0.09 13.01
C GLY A 111 -33.68 0.51 11.69
N MET A 112 -32.47 0.05 11.39
CA MET A 112 -31.85 0.36 10.09
C MET A 112 -32.45 -0.51 8.98
N GLU A 113 -32.72 0.11 7.84
CA GLU A 113 -33.04 -0.62 6.61
C GLU A 113 -31.85 -1.50 6.15
N PRO A 114 -32.10 -2.65 5.49
CA PRO A 114 -31.05 -3.61 5.15
C PRO A 114 -29.85 -3.01 4.42
N GLY A 115 -30.07 -2.12 3.45
CA GLY A 115 -28.98 -1.43 2.74
C GLY A 115 -28.16 -0.48 3.62
N GLY A 116 -28.82 0.18 4.57
CA GLY A 116 -28.18 1.01 5.59
C GLY A 116 -27.37 0.18 6.57
N ALA A 117 -27.89 -0.95 7.01
CA ALA A 117 -27.22 -1.88 7.91
C ALA A 117 -25.91 -2.46 7.29
N ILE A 118 -25.97 -2.90 6.02
CA ILE A 118 -24.79 -3.36 5.27
C ILE A 118 -23.70 -2.27 5.26
N LYS A 119 -24.07 -1.03 4.91
CA LYS A 119 -23.13 0.09 4.87
C LYS A 119 -22.55 0.41 6.24
N ALA A 120 -23.36 0.35 7.29
CA ALA A 120 -22.94 0.62 8.66
C ALA A 120 -21.94 -0.46 9.12
N VAL A 121 -22.25 -1.76 8.93
CA VAL A 121 -21.34 -2.85 9.29
C VAL A 121 -20.04 -2.79 8.48
N ALA A 122 -20.12 -2.50 7.18
CA ALA A 122 -18.94 -2.32 6.35
C ALA A 122 -18.03 -1.18 6.88
N ASN A 123 -18.61 -0.05 7.31
CA ASN A 123 -17.86 1.05 7.91
C ASN A 123 -17.29 0.68 9.29
N ASP A 124 -18.04 -0.05 10.12
CA ASP A 124 -17.55 -0.52 11.42
C ASP A 124 -16.29 -1.40 11.21
N LEU A 125 -16.33 -2.36 10.28
CA LEU A 125 -15.19 -3.22 9.93
C LEU A 125 -14.03 -2.44 9.31
N TYR A 126 -14.33 -1.48 8.44
CA TYR A 126 -13.32 -0.60 7.83
C TYR A 126 -12.58 0.27 8.85
N SER A 127 -13.24 0.66 9.94
CA SER A 127 -12.67 1.52 10.98
C SER A 127 -11.76 0.78 11.96
N LEU A 128 -11.77 -0.55 11.99
CA LEU A 128 -10.92 -1.34 12.88
C LEU A 128 -9.43 -1.09 12.59
N ARG A 129 -8.65 -1.02 13.68
CA ARG A 129 -7.20 -0.79 13.61
C ARG A 129 -6.49 -1.63 14.66
N TRP A 130 -5.31 -2.15 14.31
CA TRP A 130 -4.50 -2.97 15.20
C TRP A 130 -3.05 -2.52 15.22
N GLY A 131 -2.46 -2.67 16.39
CA GLY A 131 -1.04 -2.43 16.64
C GLY A 131 -0.62 -0.96 16.55
N PRO A 132 0.68 -0.71 16.75
CA PRO A 132 1.22 0.65 16.91
C PRO A 132 1.19 1.50 15.63
N ILE A 133 0.93 0.90 14.48
CA ILE A 133 0.85 1.58 13.18
C ILE A 133 -0.56 1.65 12.61
N ASP A 134 -1.59 1.43 13.44
CA ASP A 134 -3.01 1.52 13.05
C ASP A 134 -3.34 0.66 11.82
N THR A 135 -2.94 -0.60 11.84
CA THR A 135 -3.09 -1.53 10.70
C THR A 135 -4.56 -1.79 10.37
N PRO A 136 -5.06 -1.45 9.17
CA PRO A 136 -6.43 -1.76 8.74
C PRO A 136 -6.63 -3.25 8.44
N ILE A 137 -7.89 -3.68 8.34
CA ILE A 137 -8.26 -5.10 8.18
C ILE A 137 -7.60 -5.76 6.95
N PHE A 138 -7.59 -5.13 5.78
CA PHE A 138 -6.96 -5.72 4.59
C PHE A 138 -5.43 -5.72 4.67
N ASN A 139 -4.80 -4.69 5.28
CA ASN A 139 -3.37 -4.71 5.57
C ASN A 139 -3.02 -5.86 6.52
N LEU A 140 -3.87 -6.10 7.53
CA LEU A 140 -3.72 -7.19 8.49
C LEU A 140 -3.79 -8.57 7.80
N LEU A 141 -4.78 -8.80 6.93
CA LEU A 141 -4.87 -10.04 6.16
C LEU A 141 -3.65 -10.24 5.25
N GLY A 142 -3.19 -9.18 4.57
CA GLY A 142 -1.95 -9.21 3.78
C GLY A 142 -0.72 -9.57 4.61
N LEU A 143 -0.60 -9.07 5.83
CA LEU A 143 0.46 -9.42 6.76
C LEU A 143 0.37 -10.91 7.16
N PHE A 144 -0.82 -11.42 7.47
CA PHE A 144 -1.01 -12.83 7.81
C PHE A 144 -0.63 -13.76 6.65
N MET A 145 -0.93 -13.39 5.40
CA MET A 145 -0.49 -14.16 4.21
C MET A 145 1.04 -14.31 4.14
N GLN A 146 1.78 -13.33 4.65
CA GLN A 146 3.24 -13.34 4.64
C GLN A 146 3.81 -14.16 5.82
N ILE A 147 3.25 -14.01 7.02
CA ILE A 147 3.79 -14.66 8.22
C ILE A 147 3.26 -16.09 8.43
N ILE A 148 2.09 -16.43 7.85
CA ILE A 148 1.48 -17.75 7.92
C ILE A 148 1.08 -18.20 6.50
N PRO A 149 2.04 -18.45 5.61
CA PRO A 149 1.76 -18.72 4.19
C PRO A 149 0.91 -19.97 3.96
N ASP A 150 0.95 -20.95 4.85
CA ASP A 150 0.13 -22.16 4.80
C ASP A 150 -1.38 -21.87 4.87
N PHE A 151 -1.76 -20.75 5.46
CA PHE A 151 -3.17 -20.32 5.56
C PHE A 151 -3.56 -19.26 4.52
N ARG A 152 -2.67 -18.95 3.57
CA ARG A 152 -2.88 -17.92 2.57
C ARG A 152 -4.24 -18.01 1.88
N CYS A 153 -4.67 -19.23 1.45
CA CYS A 153 -5.97 -19.41 0.80
C CYS A 153 -7.14 -19.02 1.70
N LYS A 154 -7.04 -19.26 3.02
CA LYS A 154 -8.05 -18.83 3.98
C LYS A 154 -8.16 -17.31 4.04
N TYR A 155 -7.02 -16.60 4.09
CA TYR A 155 -7.01 -15.13 4.13
C TYR A 155 -7.53 -14.50 2.84
N ILE A 156 -7.28 -15.11 1.68
CA ILE A 156 -7.92 -14.71 0.42
C ILE A 156 -9.45 -14.86 0.52
N SER A 157 -9.96 -15.97 1.07
CA SER A 157 -11.40 -16.17 1.27
C SER A 157 -12.03 -15.16 2.22
N LEU A 158 -11.32 -14.82 3.33
CA LEU A 158 -11.77 -13.76 4.25
C LEU A 158 -11.82 -12.39 3.54
N ALA A 159 -10.79 -12.06 2.74
CA ALA A 159 -10.75 -10.81 2.00
C ALA A 159 -11.87 -10.73 0.96
N ASP A 160 -12.12 -11.81 0.22
CA ASP A 160 -13.22 -11.88 -0.76
C ASP A 160 -14.58 -11.69 -0.08
N PHE A 161 -14.81 -12.35 1.05
CA PHE A 161 -16.03 -12.18 1.84
C PHE A 161 -16.22 -10.70 2.26
N LEU A 162 -15.18 -10.07 2.82
CA LEU A 162 -15.23 -8.67 3.26
C LEU A 162 -15.50 -7.70 2.09
N ILE A 163 -14.92 -7.96 0.91
CA ILE A 163 -15.20 -7.20 -0.31
C ILE A 163 -16.65 -7.34 -0.73
N ASN A 164 -17.18 -8.57 -0.72
CA ASN A 164 -18.59 -8.82 -1.03
C ASN A 164 -19.54 -8.18 0.00
N ALA A 165 -19.12 -8.10 1.27
CA ALA A 165 -19.79 -7.34 2.34
C ALA A 165 -19.62 -5.82 2.21
N LYS A 166 -18.99 -5.31 1.12
CA LYS A 166 -18.80 -3.90 0.80
C LYS A 166 -17.86 -3.15 1.76
N VAL A 167 -16.96 -3.84 2.43
CA VAL A 167 -15.91 -3.20 3.22
C VAL A 167 -14.91 -2.52 2.27
N PRO A 168 -14.64 -1.20 2.40
CA PRO A 168 -13.70 -0.51 1.54
C PRO A 168 -12.26 -1.05 1.69
N VAL A 169 -11.55 -1.23 0.56
CA VAL A 169 -10.21 -1.84 0.53
C VAL A 169 -9.05 -0.85 0.73
N ASP A 170 -9.33 0.46 0.65
CA ASP A 170 -8.32 1.53 0.72
C ASP A 170 -8.05 2.03 2.15
N GLY A 171 -8.22 1.17 3.16
CA GLY A 171 -7.80 1.47 4.52
C GLY A 171 -6.31 1.78 4.56
N ARG A 172 -5.95 2.87 5.25
CA ARG A 172 -4.56 3.34 5.37
C ARG A 172 -4.06 3.10 6.79
N ASP A 173 -2.86 2.59 6.90
CA ASP A 173 -2.11 2.55 8.15
C ASP A 173 -1.51 3.92 8.49
N LEU A 174 -0.79 4.01 9.60
CA LEU A 174 -0.16 5.24 10.07
C LEU A 174 0.84 5.83 9.05
N SER A 175 1.45 4.98 8.22
CA SER A 175 2.32 5.43 7.13
C SER A 175 1.54 5.97 5.92
N GLY A 176 0.23 5.79 5.89
CA GLY A 176 -0.64 6.09 4.74
C GLY A 176 -0.61 5.01 3.65
N SER A 177 -0.01 3.85 3.93
CA SER A 177 0.04 2.73 2.99
C SER A 177 -1.25 1.91 3.08
N THR A 178 -1.70 1.40 1.92
CA THR A 178 -2.87 0.52 1.79
C THR A 178 -2.43 -0.94 1.65
N ALA A 179 -3.36 -1.88 1.79
CA ALA A 179 -3.10 -3.29 1.53
C ALA A 179 -2.54 -3.53 0.13
N LEU A 180 -3.07 -2.84 -0.89
CA LEU A 180 -2.55 -2.91 -2.25
C LEU A 180 -1.10 -2.44 -2.32
N SER A 181 -0.70 -1.39 -1.60
CA SER A 181 0.68 -0.96 -1.51
C SER A 181 1.58 -2.03 -0.86
N HIS A 182 1.09 -2.71 0.17
CA HIS A 182 1.84 -3.76 0.86
C HIS A 182 2.00 -5.06 0.05
N CYS A 183 1.16 -5.33 -0.97
CA CYS A 183 1.34 -6.47 -1.88
C CYS A 183 2.69 -6.44 -2.63
N TYR A 184 3.34 -5.28 -2.70
CA TYR A 184 4.61 -5.07 -3.39
C TYR A 184 5.77 -4.82 -2.44
N SER A 185 5.51 -4.84 -1.14
CA SER A 185 6.52 -4.64 -0.12
C SER A 185 7.67 -5.61 -0.34
N THR A 186 8.87 -5.15 -0.03
CA THR A 186 10.15 -5.76 -0.38
C THR A 186 10.36 -7.19 0.08
N LYS A 187 9.49 -7.75 0.92
CA LYS A 187 9.63 -9.11 1.46
C LYS A 187 8.29 -9.82 1.56
N PRO A 188 8.24 -11.02 1.08
CA PRO A 188 9.05 -11.83 0.17
C PRO A 188 8.73 -11.62 -1.31
N GLY A 189 8.07 -10.56 -1.69
CA GLY A 189 7.78 -10.21 -3.05
C GLY A 189 6.29 -10.04 -3.37
N PHE A 190 6.02 -9.85 -4.62
CA PHE A 190 4.73 -9.48 -5.18
C PHE A 190 3.67 -10.59 -5.01
N ASP A 191 2.58 -10.29 -4.32
CA ASP A 191 1.39 -11.14 -4.26
C ASP A 191 0.37 -10.69 -5.31
N LEU A 192 0.47 -11.29 -6.49
CA LEU A 192 -0.37 -10.94 -7.64
C LEU A 192 -1.86 -11.19 -7.41
N GLU A 193 -2.22 -12.32 -6.81
CA GLU A 193 -3.62 -12.70 -6.60
C GLU A 193 -4.31 -11.74 -5.62
N TYR A 194 -3.63 -11.40 -4.53
CA TYR A 194 -4.17 -10.45 -3.57
C TYR A 194 -4.25 -9.03 -4.15
N ALA A 195 -3.23 -8.62 -4.92
CA ALA A 195 -3.24 -7.33 -5.60
C ALA A 195 -4.41 -7.22 -6.61
N GLU A 196 -4.66 -8.27 -7.38
CA GLU A 196 -5.80 -8.33 -8.32
C GLU A 196 -7.16 -8.27 -7.60
N LEU A 197 -7.28 -8.99 -6.48
CA LEU A 197 -8.50 -8.97 -5.67
C LEU A 197 -8.81 -7.56 -5.16
N LEU A 198 -7.82 -6.90 -4.55
CA LEU A 198 -7.94 -5.53 -4.03
C LEU A 198 -8.19 -4.52 -5.16
N TYR A 199 -7.49 -4.63 -6.29
CA TYR A 199 -7.68 -3.73 -7.44
C TYR A 199 -9.11 -3.83 -8.01
N LYS A 200 -9.62 -5.04 -8.22
CA LYS A 200 -11.00 -5.26 -8.70
C LYS A 200 -12.05 -4.72 -7.74
N ALA A 201 -11.75 -4.70 -6.46
CA ALA A 201 -12.60 -4.08 -5.43
C ALA A 201 -12.48 -2.55 -5.35
N GLY A 202 -11.67 -1.92 -6.22
CA GLY A 202 -11.53 -0.46 -6.32
C GLY A 202 -10.28 0.11 -5.65
N GLY A 203 -9.32 -0.74 -5.26
CA GLY A 203 -8.06 -0.30 -4.64
C GLY A 203 -7.28 0.67 -5.52
N GLU A 204 -6.76 1.75 -4.92
CA GLU A 204 -6.08 2.83 -5.63
C GLU A 204 -4.61 2.49 -5.91
N VAL A 205 -4.28 2.22 -7.17
CA VAL A 205 -2.92 1.86 -7.60
C VAL A 205 -1.90 2.97 -7.36
N ASN A 206 -2.28 4.23 -7.56
CA ASN A 206 -1.41 5.40 -7.38
C ASN A 206 -1.49 6.01 -5.98
N ASN A 207 -1.92 5.24 -4.97
CA ASN A 207 -1.92 5.73 -3.61
C ASN A 207 -0.54 6.28 -3.23
N ARG A 208 -0.50 7.51 -2.71
CA ARG A 208 0.69 8.10 -2.09
C ARG A 208 0.59 7.94 -0.58
N ASN A 209 1.57 7.32 -0.01
CA ASN A 209 1.69 7.26 1.44
C ASN A 209 2.20 8.59 2.01
N ARG A 210 2.41 8.69 3.30
CA ARG A 210 2.82 9.92 3.98
C ARG A 210 4.28 10.31 3.73
N TYR A 211 5.07 9.42 3.18
CA TYR A 211 6.41 9.73 2.65
C TYR A 211 6.36 10.26 1.22
N GLY A 212 5.16 10.35 0.65
CA GLY A 212 4.94 10.71 -0.74
C GLY A 212 5.23 9.58 -1.72
N THR A 213 5.69 8.42 -1.24
CA THR A 213 5.99 7.28 -2.10
C THR A 213 4.71 6.60 -2.60
N THR A 214 4.77 6.07 -3.82
CA THR A 214 3.79 5.14 -4.38
C THR A 214 4.36 3.73 -4.35
N THR A 215 3.54 2.74 -4.60
CA THR A 215 3.95 1.35 -4.78
C THR A 215 5.15 1.18 -5.71
N ALA A 216 5.23 1.97 -6.80
CA ALA A 216 6.34 1.88 -7.75
C ALA A 216 7.69 2.30 -7.15
N HIS A 217 7.72 3.13 -6.11
CA HIS A 217 8.97 3.44 -5.40
C HIS A 217 9.52 2.21 -4.67
N GLU A 218 8.64 1.46 -4.02
CA GLU A 218 9.02 0.21 -3.31
C GLU A 218 9.51 -0.84 -4.32
N ILE A 219 8.79 -1.02 -5.44
CA ILE A 219 9.20 -1.93 -6.53
C ILE A 219 10.58 -1.57 -7.08
N ALA A 220 10.84 -0.27 -7.31
CA ALA A 220 12.09 0.21 -7.90
C ALA A 220 13.33 0.01 -6.99
N GLN A 221 13.13 -0.17 -5.68
CA GLN A 221 14.25 -0.40 -4.74
C GLN A 221 14.91 -1.76 -4.90
N VAL A 222 14.24 -2.75 -5.45
CA VAL A 222 14.66 -4.16 -5.66
C VAL A 222 15.50 -4.71 -4.51
N TYR A 223 14.92 -5.54 -3.68
CA TYR A 223 15.52 -6.04 -2.44
C TYR A 223 16.92 -6.64 -2.63
N ASN A 224 17.09 -7.49 -3.65
CA ASN A 224 18.37 -8.06 -4.03
C ASN A 224 18.59 -7.95 -5.53
N ARG A 225 19.40 -6.97 -5.94
CA ARG A 225 19.68 -6.66 -7.35
C ARG A 225 20.55 -7.71 -8.03
N SER A 226 21.28 -8.53 -7.26
CA SER A 226 22.11 -9.60 -7.76
C SER A 226 21.36 -10.93 -7.91
N ASP A 227 20.14 -11.03 -7.36
CA ASP A 227 19.32 -12.22 -7.50
C ASP A 227 18.35 -12.09 -8.68
N PRO A 228 18.49 -12.93 -9.73
CA PRO A 228 17.59 -12.89 -10.89
C PRO A 228 16.11 -13.07 -10.54
N SER A 229 15.79 -13.86 -9.50
CA SER A 229 14.42 -14.08 -9.04
C SER A 229 13.81 -12.80 -8.47
N SER A 230 14.54 -12.08 -7.64
CA SER A 230 14.12 -10.78 -7.08
C SER A 230 13.91 -9.74 -8.18
N VAL A 231 14.83 -9.68 -9.15
CA VAL A 231 14.70 -8.79 -10.32
C VAL A 231 13.48 -9.15 -11.16
N GLN A 232 13.24 -10.44 -11.42
CA GLN A 232 12.07 -10.89 -12.19
C GLN A 232 10.76 -10.56 -11.48
N LYS A 233 10.68 -10.75 -10.16
CA LYS A 233 9.51 -10.40 -9.36
C LYS A 233 9.23 -8.89 -9.41
N ALA A 234 10.25 -8.06 -9.22
CA ALA A 234 10.13 -6.60 -9.31
C ALA A 234 9.69 -6.17 -10.73
N THR A 235 10.23 -6.79 -11.78
CA THR A 235 9.85 -6.51 -13.17
C THR A 235 8.37 -6.83 -13.40
N LYS A 236 7.90 -8.02 -13.01
CA LYS A 236 6.48 -8.40 -13.11
C LYS A 236 5.57 -7.47 -12.29
N ALA A 237 5.99 -7.09 -11.10
CA ALA A 237 5.26 -6.16 -10.26
C ALA A 237 5.12 -4.78 -10.92
N LEU A 238 6.19 -4.27 -11.53
CA LEU A 238 6.16 -2.99 -12.24
C LEU A 238 5.30 -3.05 -13.52
N GLU A 239 5.36 -4.15 -14.28
CA GLU A 239 4.51 -4.39 -15.43
C GLU A 239 3.02 -4.40 -15.03
N TRP A 240 2.69 -5.11 -13.95
CA TRP A 240 1.33 -5.13 -13.42
C TRP A 240 0.90 -3.72 -12.99
N PHE A 241 1.71 -3.03 -12.19
CA PHE A 241 1.43 -1.68 -11.71
C PHE A 241 1.11 -0.71 -12.87
N LEU A 242 1.95 -0.69 -13.89
CA LEU A 242 1.77 0.21 -15.05
C LEU A 242 0.56 -0.18 -15.91
N SER A 243 0.32 -1.48 -16.12
CA SER A 243 -0.83 -1.97 -16.89
C SER A 243 -2.17 -1.67 -16.22
N HIS A 244 -2.19 -1.54 -14.89
CA HIS A 244 -3.36 -1.19 -14.08
C HIS A 244 -3.49 0.33 -13.80
N GLY A 245 -2.79 1.14 -14.57
CA GLY A 245 -2.90 2.61 -14.50
C GLY A 245 -1.92 3.26 -13.52
N GLY A 246 -0.93 2.53 -13.08
CA GLY A 246 0.17 3.08 -12.30
C GLY A 246 0.97 4.12 -13.08
N ASN A 247 1.60 5.07 -12.37
CA ASN A 247 2.42 6.12 -12.97
C ASN A 247 3.78 6.20 -12.28
N ALA A 248 4.85 5.93 -13.06
CA ALA A 248 6.23 5.96 -12.59
C ALA A 248 6.82 7.37 -12.45
N ASP A 249 6.08 8.42 -12.83
CA ASP A 249 6.54 9.82 -12.76
C ASP A 249 6.04 10.58 -11.52
N ILE A 250 5.23 9.93 -10.67
CA ILE A 250 4.80 10.53 -9.41
C ILE A 250 6.01 10.61 -8.49
N ALA A 251 6.43 11.82 -8.14
CA ALA A 251 7.56 12.03 -7.25
C ALA A 251 7.13 11.89 -5.77
N ASP A 252 8.05 11.42 -4.93
CA ASP A 252 7.88 11.38 -3.47
C ASP A 252 7.97 12.76 -2.82
N GLY A 253 8.06 12.81 -1.49
CA GLY A 253 8.19 14.04 -0.73
C GLY A 253 9.46 14.84 -1.04
N ASP A 254 10.53 14.16 -1.44
CA ASP A 254 11.84 14.73 -1.74
C ASP A 254 12.07 14.97 -3.24
N GLY A 255 11.05 14.73 -4.07
CA GLY A 255 11.07 14.98 -5.51
C GLY A 255 11.64 13.84 -6.36
N ILE A 256 11.88 12.67 -5.77
CA ILE A 256 12.38 11.48 -6.46
C ILE A 256 11.20 10.69 -7.02
N SER A 257 11.28 10.28 -8.30
CA SER A 257 10.26 9.44 -8.93
C SER A 257 10.75 8.02 -9.14
N PRO A 258 9.84 7.02 -9.25
CA PRO A 258 10.22 5.64 -9.61
C PRO A 258 11.05 5.57 -10.89
N ARG A 259 10.71 6.37 -11.91
CA ARG A 259 11.51 6.48 -13.14
C ARG A 259 12.95 6.91 -12.87
N SER A 260 13.14 7.93 -12.03
CA SER A 260 14.49 8.39 -11.70
C SER A 260 15.31 7.34 -10.94
N ILE A 261 14.67 6.58 -10.06
CA ILE A 261 15.30 5.43 -9.38
C ILE A 261 15.71 4.37 -10.40
N CYS A 262 14.80 3.93 -11.28
CA CYS A 262 15.08 2.94 -12.32
C CYS A 262 16.20 3.40 -13.27
N ALA A 263 16.23 4.69 -13.64
CA ALA A 263 17.31 5.26 -14.46
C ALA A 263 18.66 5.24 -13.74
N ALA A 264 18.70 5.51 -12.44
CA ALA A 264 19.91 5.48 -11.65
C ALA A 264 20.51 4.06 -11.53
N ILE A 265 19.67 3.03 -11.50
CA ILE A 265 20.09 1.63 -11.36
C ILE A 265 20.13 0.86 -12.69
N LYS A 266 19.96 1.51 -13.82
CA LYS A 266 19.82 0.88 -15.15
C LYS A 266 20.97 -0.07 -15.53
N TYR A 267 22.16 0.17 -15.03
CA TYR A 267 23.32 -0.69 -15.31
C TYR A 267 23.30 -2.00 -14.51
N MET A 268 22.57 -2.05 -13.39
CA MET A 268 22.41 -3.24 -12.57
C MET A 268 21.10 -3.98 -12.89
N VAL A 269 20.01 -3.22 -13.13
CA VAL A 269 18.66 -3.75 -13.36
C VAL A 269 18.02 -3.02 -14.55
N PRO A 270 18.47 -3.25 -15.80
CA PRO A 270 17.94 -2.56 -16.98
C PRO A 270 16.48 -2.87 -17.25
N GLN A 271 15.98 -4.02 -16.80
CA GLN A 271 14.63 -4.52 -17.05
C GLN A 271 13.55 -3.54 -16.55
N LEU A 272 13.76 -2.89 -15.39
CA LEU A 272 12.77 -1.97 -14.83
C LEU A 272 12.59 -0.72 -15.69
N LEU A 273 13.69 -0.14 -16.20
CA LEU A 273 13.59 1.01 -17.08
C LEU A 273 12.95 0.64 -18.41
N ALA A 274 13.29 -0.52 -18.97
CA ALA A 274 12.70 -1.03 -20.20
C ALA A 274 11.17 -1.22 -20.11
N VAL A 275 10.67 -1.68 -18.96
CA VAL A 275 9.22 -1.79 -18.70
C VAL A 275 8.55 -0.40 -18.74
N ILE A 276 9.17 0.62 -18.14
CA ILE A 276 8.64 1.99 -18.17
C ILE A 276 8.64 2.54 -19.60
N GLU A 277 9.70 2.36 -20.37
CA GLU A 277 9.81 2.83 -21.74
C GLU A 277 8.80 2.14 -22.67
N LYS A 278 8.57 0.83 -22.47
CA LYS A 278 7.52 0.09 -23.17
C LYS A 278 6.13 0.66 -22.90
N GLU A 279 5.84 1.01 -21.63
CA GLU A 279 4.58 1.64 -21.27
C GLU A 279 4.45 3.06 -21.85
N ASP A 280 5.52 3.84 -21.88
CA ASP A 280 5.53 5.18 -22.51
C ASP A 280 5.16 5.07 -23.99
N THR A 281 5.76 4.12 -24.69
CA THR A 281 5.43 3.85 -26.11
C THR A 281 3.96 3.48 -26.28
N ARG A 282 3.44 2.61 -25.41
CA ARG A 282 2.03 2.21 -25.42
C ARG A 282 1.08 3.39 -25.14
N ARG A 283 1.45 4.31 -24.24
CA ARG A 283 0.67 5.53 -23.95
C ARG A 283 0.73 6.51 -25.10
N ALA A 284 1.89 6.70 -25.72
CA ALA A 284 2.07 7.58 -26.86
C ALA A 284 1.16 7.15 -28.05
N LEU A 285 1.05 5.87 -28.32
CA LEU A 285 0.15 5.32 -29.35
C LEU A 285 -1.33 5.59 -29.06
N ARG A 286 -1.74 5.63 -27.81
CA ARG A 286 -3.12 5.96 -27.40
C ARG A 286 -3.43 7.47 -27.47
N GLY A 287 -2.44 8.32 -27.41
CA GLY A 287 -2.57 9.76 -27.52
C GLY A 287 -3.62 10.33 -26.53
N ASN A 288 -4.56 11.10 -27.05
CA ASN A 288 -5.60 11.77 -26.27
C ASN A 288 -6.79 10.88 -25.87
N THR A 289 -6.76 9.59 -26.16
CA THR A 289 -7.86 8.67 -25.86
C THR A 289 -7.78 8.07 -24.45
N CYS A 290 -6.73 8.37 -23.69
CA CYS A 290 -6.53 7.87 -22.35
C CYS A 290 -6.24 8.99 -21.32
N CYS A 291 -6.33 8.65 -20.04
CA CYS A 291 -6.01 9.55 -18.94
C CYS A 291 -4.53 9.95 -18.97
N SER A 292 -4.25 11.24 -18.87
CA SER A 292 -2.88 11.80 -18.88
C SER A 292 -2.02 11.28 -17.72
N LEU A 293 -2.61 10.99 -16.56
CA LEU A 293 -1.86 10.44 -15.43
C LEU A 293 -1.72 8.92 -15.52
N CYS A 294 -2.83 8.19 -15.53
CA CYS A 294 -2.83 6.74 -15.34
C CYS A 294 -2.87 5.93 -16.65
N GLY A 295 -3.00 6.58 -17.80
CA GLY A 295 -3.04 5.90 -19.09
C GLY A 295 -4.27 5.02 -19.34
N ARG A 296 -5.26 5.00 -18.43
CA ARG A 296 -6.50 4.22 -18.58
C ARG A 296 -7.37 4.83 -19.66
N ALA A 297 -7.84 4.02 -20.59
CA ALA A 297 -8.90 4.42 -21.49
C ALA A 297 -10.25 4.43 -20.75
N PRO A 298 -11.17 5.35 -21.09
CA PRO A 298 -12.52 5.35 -20.50
C PRO A 298 -13.28 4.10 -20.96
N SER A 299 -14.17 3.58 -20.12
CA SER A 299 -15.17 2.59 -20.53
C SER A 299 -16.21 3.21 -21.48
N ALA A 300 -17.07 2.40 -22.09
CA ALA A 300 -18.05 2.87 -23.08
C ALA A 300 -18.93 4.01 -22.55
N ASP A 301 -19.27 3.99 -21.26
CA ASP A 301 -20.13 4.96 -20.59
C ASP A 301 -19.38 6.10 -19.89
N GLU A 302 -18.04 6.06 -19.91
CA GLU A 302 -17.20 7.07 -19.25
C GLU A 302 -16.61 8.06 -20.26
N LYS A 303 -16.51 9.33 -19.84
CA LYS A 303 -15.79 10.37 -20.60
C LYS A 303 -14.64 10.90 -19.76
N LEU A 304 -13.48 11.08 -20.40
CA LEU A 304 -12.36 11.76 -19.76
C LEU A 304 -12.69 13.25 -19.59
N LEU A 305 -12.37 13.80 -18.42
CA LEU A 305 -12.46 15.22 -18.15
C LEU A 305 -11.27 15.96 -18.77
N MET A 306 -11.54 17.03 -19.47
CA MET A 306 -10.49 17.91 -19.98
C MET A 306 -10.07 18.94 -18.93
N CYS A 307 -8.78 19.28 -18.93
CA CYS A 307 -8.31 20.44 -18.17
C CYS A 307 -9.07 21.70 -18.62
N GLY A 308 -9.71 22.39 -17.65
CA GLY A 308 -10.52 23.58 -17.94
C GLY A 308 -9.73 24.70 -18.62
N ARG A 309 -8.40 24.80 -18.38
CA ARG A 309 -7.54 25.87 -18.87
C ARG A 309 -6.98 25.58 -20.28
N CYS A 310 -6.28 24.45 -20.45
CA CYS A 310 -5.56 24.16 -21.71
C CYS A 310 -6.30 23.22 -22.65
N LYS A 311 -7.39 22.57 -22.20
CA LYS A 311 -8.17 21.56 -22.94
C LYS A 311 -7.37 20.33 -23.46
N LYS A 312 -6.06 20.27 -23.18
CA LYS A 312 -5.15 19.18 -23.63
C LYS A 312 -5.09 18.03 -22.63
N GLY A 313 -4.91 18.32 -21.32
CA GLY A 313 -4.88 17.30 -20.27
C GLY A 313 -6.24 16.60 -20.17
N ARG A 314 -6.24 15.26 -20.13
CA ARG A 314 -7.44 14.43 -20.02
C ARG A 314 -7.29 13.52 -18.81
N TYR A 315 -8.34 13.39 -18.00
CA TYR A 315 -8.28 12.71 -16.72
C TYR A 315 -9.52 11.84 -16.50
N CYS A 316 -9.36 10.78 -15.73
CA CYS A 316 -10.48 9.94 -15.32
C CYS A 316 -11.58 10.76 -14.64
N ASN A 317 -12.84 10.30 -14.76
CA ASN A 317 -14.03 10.98 -14.27
C ASN A 317 -13.99 11.23 -12.74
N PRO A 318 -14.68 12.30 -12.26
CA PRO A 318 -14.42 13.07 -11.06
C PRO A 318 -14.84 12.44 -9.74
N LYS A 319 -15.47 11.27 -9.71
CA LYS A 319 -15.76 10.65 -8.39
C LYS A 319 -14.51 10.57 -7.52
N LEU A 320 -13.33 10.63 -8.17
CA LEU A 320 -12.02 10.54 -7.50
C LEU A 320 -11.03 11.66 -7.87
N ARG A 321 -11.31 12.68 -8.61
CA ARG A 321 -10.38 13.80 -9.03
C ARG A 321 -8.87 13.56 -8.77
N ALA A 322 -8.52 12.35 -8.36
CA ALA A 322 -7.19 11.94 -7.97
C ALA A 322 -6.19 12.12 -9.11
N CYS A 323 -6.54 11.68 -10.32
CA CYS A 323 -5.62 11.76 -11.46
C CYS A 323 -5.25 13.20 -11.80
N GLN A 324 -6.20 14.11 -11.88
CA GLN A 324 -5.88 15.52 -12.17
C GLN A 324 -5.10 16.17 -11.03
N LYS A 325 -5.47 15.89 -9.78
CA LYS A 325 -4.79 16.43 -8.60
C LYS A 325 -3.34 15.94 -8.51
N LEU A 326 -3.11 14.65 -8.76
CA LEU A 326 -1.78 14.06 -8.74
C LEU A 326 -0.90 14.54 -9.92
N ASP A 327 -1.48 14.76 -11.10
CA ASP A 327 -0.76 15.26 -12.27
C ASP A 327 -0.48 16.78 -12.20
N TRP A 328 -1.24 17.51 -11.41
CA TRP A 328 -1.18 18.96 -11.38
C TRP A 328 0.21 19.55 -11.16
N PRO A 329 1.07 19.04 -10.26
CA PRO A 329 2.43 19.58 -10.09
C PRO A 329 3.27 19.57 -11.37
N LYS A 330 3.06 18.57 -12.25
CA LYS A 330 3.70 18.45 -13.58
C LYS A 330 2.94 19.29 -14.60
N HIS A 331 1.65 19.04 -14.74
CA HIS A 331 0.79 19.66 -15.75
C HIS A 331 0.77 21.19 -15.67
N LYS A 332 0.76 21.80 -14.48
CA LYS A 332 0.75 23.26 -14.32
C LYS A 332 1.91 23.97 -14.99
N LYS A 333 3.06 23.32 -15.13
CA LYS A 333 4.27 23.89 -15.78
C LYS A 333 4.09 24.03 -17.29
N GLU A 334 3.26 23.18 -17.89
CA GLU A 334 3.01 23.08 -19.33
C GLU A 334 1.61 23.60 -19.71
N CYS A 335 0.77 23.89 -18.72
CA CYS A 335 -0.62 24.28 -18.88
C CYS A 335 -0.74 25.73 -19.34
N LYS A 336 -0.75 25.97 -20.64
CA LYS A 336 -1.04 27.26 -21.25
C LYS A 336 -2.54 27.35 -21.57
N ALA A 337 -3.15 28.53 -21.33
CA ALA A 337 -4.51 28.80 -21.80
C ALA A 337 -4.55 28.73 -23.33
N LEU A 338 -5.64 28.21 -23.88
CA LEU A 338 -5.93 28.26 -25.31
C LEU A 338 -6.38 29.65 -25.66
#